data_709b5091c1355fca86d1efb5c3a75008
#
_entry.id   709b5091c1355fca86d1efb5c3a75008
#
_cell.length_a   1.000
_cell.length_b   1.000
_cell.length_c   1.000
_cell.angle_alpha   90.00
_cell.angle_beta   90.00
_cell.angle_gamma   90.00
#
_symmetry.space_group_name_H-M   'P 1'
#
loop_
_entity.id
_entity.type
_entity.pdbx_description
1 polymer ?
#
loop_
_entity_poly.entity_id
_entity_poly.type
_entity_poly.pdbx_seq_one_letter_code
_entity_poly.pdbx_strand_id
1 'polypeptide(L)'
;MTQNPYHTPVMANEVVELLRPVSPRLLVDATYGGGGHTSALLEAFPGLSVVAIDQDPDAIAQGPVGDGVRLVKANFGSLDQIAAEICSEGIADGTSIPPCFDAFLFDIGVSSHQLDESERGFSYRRRGPVDMRMDRDAELGADTIVNQWPVDDIADVLWRYGEERLARRIARAIVAARPITDTAHLASVVAESVPAAVRRRKHPARKVFQAIRIAVNDELGSLELGLEAAISWVRPGGRVLVISYHSLEDRMVKRRFAAGSAGCECPPDFPVCTCGRVAELWSPVRKPLRPTEQELALNPRARSAILRVAEKVSS
;
A
#
# COMPACT_ATOMS: atom_id res chain seq x y z
N MET A 1 7.97 28.33 -6.42
CA MET A 1 7.82 26.89 -6.23
C MET A 1 8.19 26.58 -4.78
N THR A 2 7.23 26.56 -3.89
CA THR A 2 7.43 26.18 -2.49
C THR A 2 7.59 24.66 -2.45
N GLN A 3 8.81 24.19 -2.23
CA GLN A 3 9.04 22.78 -1.92
C GLN A 3 8.22 22.46 -0.67
N ASN A 4 7.15 21.65 -0.86
CA ASN A 4 6.39 21.11 0.25
C ASN A 4 7.35 20.17 1.02
N PRO A 5 7.70 20.42 2.30
CA PRO A 5 8.69 19.63 3.02
C PRO A 5 8.25 18.20 3.30
N TYR A 6 7.06 17.81 2.86
CA TYR A 6 6.39 16.58 3.28
C TYR A 6 6.83 15.31 2.57
N HIS A 7 7.24 15.35 1.29
CA HIS A 7 7.74 14.12 0.63
C HIS A 7 8.25 14.35 -0.79
N THR A 8 9.43 13.83 -1.09
CA THR A 8 9.76 13.46 -2.47
C THR A 8 9.07 12.12 -2.73
N PRO A 9 8.09 12.05 -3.65
CA PRO A 9 7.39 10.81 -3.93
C PRO A 9 8.35 9.76 -4.47
N VAL A 10 8.21 8.52 -4.01
CA VAL A 10 9.11 7.43 -4.37
C VAL A 10 8.84 7.00 -5.81
N MET A 11 9.89 6.93 -6.64
CA MET A 11 9.81 6.49 -8.05
C MET A 11 8.80 7.29 -8.90
N ALA A 12 8.63 8.59 -8.59
CA ALA A 12 7.65 9.44 -9.31
C ALA A 12 7.93 9.50 -10.82
N ASN A 13 9.20 9.59 -11.21
CA ASN A 13 9.57 9.61 -12.62
C ASN A 13 9.19 8.32 -13.33
N GLU A 14 9.43 7.17 -12.70
CA GLU A 14 9.06 5.86 -13.24
C GLU A 14 7.54 5.71 -13.35
N VAL A 15 6.78 6.23 -12.39
CA VAL A 15 5.31 6.25 -12.44
C VAL A 15 4.84 7.08 -13.63
N VAL A 16 5.37 8.29 -13.80
CA VAL A 16 5.03 9.17 -14.94
C VAL A 16 5.36 8.50 -16.26
N GLU A 17 6.58 7.95 -16.41
CA GLU A 17 7.01 7.30 -17.65
C GLU A 17 6.15 6.07 -17.99
N LEU A 18 5.74 5.30 -16.99
CA LEU A 18 4.83 4.19 -17.21
C LEU A 18 3.42 4.63 -17.62
N LEU A 19 3.00 5.83 -17.27
CA LEU A 19 1.69 6.38 -17.64
C LEU A 19 1.68 7.18 -18.96
N ARG A 20 2.85 7.58 -19.51
CA ARG A 20 2.91 8.31 -20.79
C ARG A 20 2.17 7.62 -21.94
N PRO A 21 2.30 6.30 -22.17
CA PRO A 21 1.57 5.64 -23.26
C PRO A 21 0.06 5.63 -23.07
N VAL A 22 -0.42 5.73 -21.81
CA VAL A 22 -1.85 5.75 -21.47
C VAL A 22 -2.44 7.15 -21.66
N SER A 23 -1.64 8.20 -21.43
CA SER A 23 -2.06 9.60 -21.43
C SER A 23 -3.35 9.78 -20.60
N PRO A 24 -3.32 9.52 -19.28
CA PRO A 24 -4.53 9.42 -18.47
C PRO A 24 -5.26 10.76 -18.38
N ARG A 25 -6.59 10.71 -18.41
CA ARG A 25 -7.50 11.84 -18.15
C ARG A 25 -8.19 11.71 -16.80
N LEU A 26 -8.43 10.47 -16.34
CA LEU A 26 -9.01 10.18 -15.03
C LEU A 26 -8.19 9.07 -14.36
N LEU A 27 -7.60 9.40 -13.20
CA LEU A 27 -6.74 8.50 -12.44
C LEU A 27 -7.20 8.44 -10.98
N VAL A 28 -7.02 7.28 -10.37
CA VAL A 28 -7.13 7.14 -8.91
C VAL A 28 -5.74 7.07 -8.30
N ASP A 29 -5.44 7.98 -7.38
CA ASP A 29 -4.34 7.86 -6.42
C ASP A 29 -4.92 7.30 -5.12
N ALA A 30 -4.76 5.99 -4.92
CA ALA A 30 -5.38 5.25 -3.81
C ALA A 30 -4.67 5.48 -2.46
N THR A 31 -3.56 6.22 -2.47
CA THR A 31 -2.68 6.47 -1.32
C THR A 31 -2.12 7.89 -1.38
N TYR A 32 -3.02 8.86 -1.27
CA TYR A 32 -2.70 10.28 -1.49
C TYR A 32 -1.54 10.81 -0.65
N GLY A 33 -1.52 10.49 0.66
CA GLY A 33 -0.51 10.97 1.59
C GLY A 33 -0.35 12.48 1.58
N GLY A 34 0.84 12.96 1.21
CA GLY A 34 1.12 14.40 1.04
C GLY A 34 0.88 14.92 -0.38
N GLY A 35 0.24 14.17 -1.27
CA GLY A 35 -0.06 14.57 -2.64
C GLY A 35 1.14 14.63 -3.58
N GLY A 36 2.27 14.03 -3.20
CA GLY A 36 3.50 14.10 -3.99
C GLY A 36 3.38 13.45 -5.37
N HIS A 37 2.83 12.24 -5.46
CA HIS A 37 2.57 11.57 -6.73
C HIS A 37 1.52 12.30 -7.54
N THR A 38 0.40 12.67 -6.91
CA THR A 38 -0.66 13.46 -7.54
C THR A 38 -0.12 14.75 -8.16
N SER A 39 0.74 15.51 -7.44
CA SER A 39 1.38 16.72 -7.97
C SER A 39 2.24 16.44 -9.21
N ALA A 40 3.09 15.41 -9.15
CA ALA A 40 3.94 15.04 -10.28
C ALA A 40 3.13 14.59 -11.51
N LEU A 41 2.00 13.91 -11.28
CA LEU A 41 1.09 13.47 -12.34
C LEU A 41 0.36 14.65 -12.98
N LEU A 42 -0.15 15.60 -12.20
CA LEU A 42 -0.79 16.81 -12.72
C LEU A 42 0.17 17.66 -13.54
N GLU A 43 1.44 17.77 -13.13
CA GLU A 43 2.48 18.47 -13.90
C GLU A 43 2.77 17.75 -15.21
N ALA A 44 2.83 16.41 -15.21
CA ALA A 44 3.17 15.61 -16.38
C ALA A 44 2.02 15.46 -17.39
N PHE A 45 0.77 15.54 -16.94
CA PHE A 45 -0.43 15.31 -17.75
C PHE A 45 -1.42 16.47 -17.61
N PRO A 46 -1.29 17.54 -18.41
CA PRO A 46 -2.24 18.65 -18.39
C PRO A 46 -3.67 18.18 -18.69
N GLY A 47 -4.62 18.58 -17.85
CA GLY A 47 -6.03 18.17 -17.98
C GLY A 47 -6.36 16.83 -17.29
N LEU A 48 -5.43 16.23 -16.56
CA LEU A 48 -5.69 15.07 -15.73
C LEU A 48 -6.63 15.43 -14.56
N SER A 49 -7.64 14.61 -14.35
CA SER A 49 -8.45 14.60 -13.12
C SER A 49 -8.01 13.45 -12.23
N VAL A 50 -7.87 13.71 -10.93
CA VAL A 50 -7.41 12.72 -9.96
C VAL A 50 -8.44 12.55 -8.86
N VAL A 51 -8.85 11.31 -8.63
CA VAL A 51 -9.54 10.91 -7.40
C VAL A 51 -8.48 10.43 -6.42
N ALA A 52 -8.24 11.21 -5.39
CA ALA A 52 -7.19 10.96 -4.42
C ALA A 52 -7.80 10.46 -3.10
N ILE A 53 -7.40 9.27 -2.69
CA ILE A 53 -7.95 8.56 -1.54
C ILE A 53 -6.89 8.46 -0.45
N ASP A 54 -7.26 8.74 0.78
CA ASP A 54 -6.46 8.41 1.95
C ASP A 54 -7.37 8.16 3.16
N GLN A 55 -6.98 7.24 4.01
CA GLN A 55 -7.68 6.98 5.28
C GLN A 55 -7.18 7.87 6.41
N ASP A 56 -5.97 8.47 6.27
CA ASP A 56 -5.38 9.32 7.29
C ASP A 56 -6.00 10.72 7.24
N PRO A 57 -6.69 11.16 8.32
CA PRO A 57 -7.26 12.51 8.36
C PRO A 57 -6.20 13.61 8.24
N ASP A 58 -4.94 13.36 8.66
CA ASP A 58 -3.86 14.33 8.54
C ASP A 58 -3.46 14.55 7.08
N ALA A 59 -3.54 13.52 6.23
CA ALA A 59 -3.32 13.63 4.79
C ALA A 59 -4.44 14.44 4.11
N ILE A 60 -5.70 14.14 4.44
CA ILE A 60 -6.87 14.83 3.89
C ILE A 60 -6.92 16.30 4.31
N ALA A 61 -6.52 16.62 5.55
CA ALA A 61 -6.53 17.98 6.07
C ALA A 61 -5.55 18.92 5.34
N GLN A 62 -4.56 18.40 4.61
CA GLN A 62 -3.67 19.22 3.78
C GLN A 62 -4.37 19.81 2.56
N GLY A 63 -5.52 19.29 2.20
CA GLY A 63 -6.28 19.73 1.03
C GLY A 63 -5.69 19.23 -0.31
N PRO A 64 -6.36 19.54 -1.42
CA PRO A 64 -5.93 19.13 -2.74
C PRO A 64 -4.69 19.91 -3.21
N VAL A 65 -3.76 19.25 -3.89
CA VAL A 65 -2.53 19.87 -4.44
C VAL A 65 -2.75 20.65 -5.75
N GLY A 66 -3.96 20.70 -6.27
CA GLY A 66 -4.30 21.44 -7.50
C GLY A 66 -5.75 21.30 -7.88
N ASP A 67 -6.14 22.08 -8.89
CA ASP A 67 -7.46 21.98 -9.51
C ASP A 67 -7.60 20.60 -10.21
N GLY A 68 -8.79 20.02 -10.18
CA GLY A 68 -9.05 18.69 -10.74
C GLY A 68 -8.71 17.51 -9.81
N VAL A 69 -8.39 17.78 -8.54
CA VAL A 69 -8.22 16.75 -7.50
C VAL A 69 -9.44 16.67 -6.61
N ARG A 70 -10.10 15.51 -6.61
CA ARG A 70 -11.17 15.16 -5.66
C ARG A 70 -10.59 14.33 -4.54
N LEU A 71 -10.53 14.86 -3.32
CA LEU A 71 -10.10 14.13 -2.12
C LEU A 71 -11.25 13.32 -1.54
N VAL A 72 -10.96 12.08 -1.17
CA VAL A 72 -11.90 11.16 -0.52
C VAL A 72 -11.23 10.58 0.73
N LYS A 73 -11.80 10.84 1.92
CA LYS A 73 -11.36 10.16 3.15
C LYS A 73 -11.94 8.76 3.17
N ALA A 74 -11.15 7.76 2.81
CA ALA A 74 -11.54 6.36 2.84
C ALA A 74 -10.31 5.45 2.86
N ASN A 75 -10.50 4.20 3.26
CA ASN A 75 -9.55 3.13 2.99
C ASN A 75 -9.71 2.66 1.53
N PHE A 76 -8.61 2.44 0.83
CA PHE A 76 -8.65 1.94 -0.55
C PHE A 76 -9.25 0.51 -0.68
N GLY A 77 -9.45 -0.21 0.43
CA GLY A 77 -10.28 -1.42 0.45
C GLY A 77 -11.74 -1.18 0.05
N SER A 78 -12.22 0.08 0.14
CA SER A 78 -13.56 0.49 -0.32
C SER A 78 -13.57 1.02 -1.75
N LEU A 79 -12.50 0.82 -2.51
CA LEU A 79 -12.32 1.38 -3.85
C LEU A 79 -13.42 0.99 -4.84
N ASP A 80 -13.98 -0.21 -4.72
CA ASP A 80 -15.08 -0.66 -5.59
C ASP A 80 -16.31 0.26 -5.48
N GLN A 81 -16.69 0.61 -4.24
CA GLN A 81 -17.82 1.50 -3.98
C GLN A 81 -17.52 2.94 -4.47
N ILE A 82 -16.32 3.43 -4.19
CA ILE A 82 -15.88 4.78 -4.61
C ILE A 82 -15.87 4.89 -6.14
N ALA A 83 -15.33 3.88 -6.81
CA ALA A 83 -15.27 3.84 -8.28
C ALA A 83 -16.67 3.79 -8.89
N ALA A 84 -17.58 2.96 -8.35
CA ALA A 84 -18.96 2.89 -8.81
C ALA A 84 -19.68 4.23 -8.67
N GLU A 85 -19.52 4.93 -7.53
CA GLU A 85 -20.11 6.26 -7.30
C GLU A 85 -19.62 7.27 -8.35
N ILE A 86 -18.31 7.39 -8.51
CA ILE A 86 -17.69 8.36 -9.43
C ILE A 86 -18.06 8.08 -10.89
N CYS A 87 -18.01 6.83 -11.32
CA CYS A 87 -18.40 6.48 -12.67
C CYS A 87 -19.89 6.72 -12.93
N SER A 88 -20.76 6.56 -11.91
CA SER A 88 -22.20 6.83 -12.05
C SER A 88 -22.55 8.31 -12.16
N GLU A 89 -21.77 9.19 -11.54
CA GLU A 89 -21.97 10.65 -11.64
C GLU A 89 -21.83 11.18 -13.08
N GLY A 90 -21.05 10.47 -13.94
CA GLY A 90 -20.84 10.81 -15.35
C GLY A 90 -21.89 10.29 -16.33
N ILE A 91 -22.89 9.51 -15.86
CA ILE A 91 -23.87 8.84 -16.73
C ILE A 91 -25.23 9.56 -16.62
N ALA A 92 -25.56 10.33 -17.66
CA ALA A 92 -26.84 11.03 -17.74
C ALA A 92 -28.02 10.17 -18.21
N ASP A 93 -27.80 8.95 -18.74
CA ASP A 93 -28.79 8.19 -19.51
C ASP A 93 -29.06 6.75 -19.01
N GLY A 94 -28.53 6.34 -17.88
CA GLY A 94 -28.83 5.02 -17.27
C GLY A 94 -28.24 3.81 -18.03
N THR A 95 -27.28 4.03 -18.90
CA THR A 95 -26.54 2.92 -19.57
C THR A 95 -25.59 2.22 -18.56
N SER A 96 -25.18 0.99 -18.87
CA SER A 96 -24.27 0.24 -18.00
C SER A 96 -23.00 1.03 -17.73
N ILE A 97 -22.59 1.10 -16.47
CA ILE A 97 -21.37 1.78 -16.04
C ILE A 97 -20.14 1.05 -16.61
N PRO A 98 -19.43 1.59 -17.61
CA PRO A 98 -18.21 0.96 -18.10
C PRO A 98 -17.05 1.21 -17.15
N PRO A 99 -15.97 0.42 -17.20
CA PRO A 99 -14.71 0.79 -16.58
C PRO A 99 -14.29 2.17 -17.06
N CYS A 100 -14.14 3.14 -16.15
CA CYS A 100 -13.99 4.56 -16.54
C CYS A 100 -12.61 5.15 -16.22
N PHE A 101 -11.78 4.48 -15.45
CA PHE A 101 -10.48 5.00 -15.06
C PHE A 101 -9.37 4.59 -16.03
N ASP A 102 -8.50 5.55 -16.35
CA ASP A 102 -7.33 5.31 -17.20
C ASP A 102 -6.20 4.65 -16.42
N ALA A 103 -6.08 4.95 -15.13
CA ALA A 103 -5.05 4.37 -14.29
C ALA A 103 -5.41 4.38 -12.80
N PHE A 104 -4.76 3.46 -12.07
CA PHE A 104 -4.75 3.40 -10.62
C PHE A 104 -3.30 3.38 -10.13
N LEU A 105 -3.02 4.16 -9.11
CA LEU A 105 -1.74 4.20 -8.42
C LEU A 105 -1.94 3.84 -6.95
N PHE A 106 -1.11 2.92 -6.45
CA PHE A 106 -0.98 2.57 -5.05
C PHE A 106 0.48 2.77 -4.64
N ASP A 107 0.77 3.68 -3.70
CA ASP A 107 2.05 3.79 -3.00
C ASP A 107 1.86 3.27 -1.57
N ILE A 108 1.97 1.93 -1.42
CA ILE A 108 1.53 1.24 -0.21
C ILE A 108 2.53 1.45 0.93
N GLY A 109 2.03 1.59 2.14
CA GLY A 109 2.84 1.65 3.35
C GLY A 109 2.54 2.86 4.21
N VAL A 110 3.52 3.29 5.00
CA VAL A 110 3.40 4.44 5.89
C VAL A 110 4.01 5.68 5.27
N SER A 111 3.33 6.81 5.41
CA SER A 111 3.87 8.10 5.00
C SER A 111 5.06 8.50 5.87
N SER A 112 5.92 9.38 5.36
CA SER A 112 7.00 9.94 6.19
C SER A 112 6.46 10.72 7.38
N HIS A 113 5.33 11.41 7.22
CA HIS A 113 4.65 12.09 8.30
C HIS A 113 4.31 11.13 9.44
N GLN A 114 3.68 9.99 9.14
CA GLN A 114 3.35 8.96 10.13
C GLN A 114 4.58 8.41 10.86
N LEU A 115 5.73 8.26 10.16
CA LEU A 115 6.98 7.80 10.77
C LEU A 115 7.69 8.88 11.59
N ASP A 116 7.54 10.14 11.21
CA ASP A 116 8.24 11.28 11.82
C ASP A 116 7.49 11.83 13.04
N GLU A 117 6.17 11.70 13.07
CA GLU A 117 5.35 12.07 14.21
C GLU A 117 5.35 10.98 15.28
N SER A 118 6.02 11.24 16.42
CA SER A 118 6.13 10.27 17.52
C SER A 118 4.77 9.89 18.11
N GLU A 119 3.83 10.83 18.14
CA GLU A 119 2.46 10.66 18.67
C GLU A 119 1.62 9.68 17.85
N ARG A 120 2.06 9.32 16.63
CA ARG A 120 1.40 8.31 15.79
C ARG A 120 1.80 6.86 16.13
N GLY A 121 2.91 6.67 16.84
CA GLY A 121 3.36 5.36 17.33
C GLY A 121 3.95 4.39 16.29
N PHE A 122 4.17 4.81 15.05
CA PHE A 122 4.70 3.94 13.98
C PHE A 122 6.18 3.61 14.12
N SER A 123 6.94 4.43 14.85
CA SER A 123 8.40 4.30 14.93
C SER A 123 8.87 3.61 16.21
N TYR A 124 9.64 2.53 16.08
CA TYR A 124 10.35 1.90 17.19
C TYR A 124 11.60 2.69 17.63
N ARG A 125 11.96 3.77 16.94
CA ARG A 125 13.12 4.61 17.25
C ARG A 125 12.77 5.85 18.05
N ARG A 126 11.52 6.25 18.07
CA ARG A 126 11.00 7.43 18.76
C ARG A 126 10.02 6.95 19.82
N ARG A 127 10.06 7.56 20.97
CA ARG A 127 9.12 7.27 22.05
C ARG A 127 7.79 7.97 21.77
N GLY A 128 6.71 7.21 21.79
CA GLY A 128 5.35 7.70 21.59
C GLY A 128 4.34 6.65 22.06
N PRO A 129 3.04 6.94 21.99
CA PRO A 129 1.99 5.98 22.31
C PRO A 129 2.06 4.76 21.40
N VAL A 130 1.58 3.62 21.86
CA VAL A 130 1.49 2.39 21.06
C VAL A 130 0.16 2.42 20.28
N ASP A 131 0.05 3.29 19.27
CA ASP A 131 -1.19 3.52 18.52
C ASP A 131 -1.17 2.81 17.15
N MET A 132 -0.36 3.26 16.22
CA MET A 132 -0.19 2.74 14.84
C MET A 132 -1.44 2.78 13.96
N ARG A 133 -2.52 3.44 14.35
CA ARG A 133 -3.69 3.63 13.50
C ARG A 133 -3.40 4.64 12.40
N MET A 134 -3.66 4.31 11.15
CA MET A 134 -3.65 5.27 10.04
C MET A 134 -4.90 6.14 10.08
N ASP A 135 -6.08 5.52 10.19
CA ASP A 135 -7.32 6.22 10.52
C ASP A 135 -7.43 6.34 12.05
N ARG A 136 -7.39 7.57 12.57
CA ARG A 136 -7.50 7.84 14.03
C ARG A 136 -8.86 7.49 14.62
N ASP A 137 -9.89 7.39 13.78
CA ASP A 137 -11.24 7.04 14.20
C ASP A 137 -11.44 5.51 14.29
N ALA A 138 -10.48 4.70 13.82
CA ALA A 138 -10.54 3.25 13.94
C ALA A 138 -10.49 2.80 15.42
N GLU A 139 -11.24 1.75 15.75
CA GLU A 139 -11.33 1.24 17.12
C GLU A 139 -10.06 0.49 17.59
N LEU A 140 -9.45 -0.29 16.67
CA LEU A 140 -8.31 -1.14 16.99
C LEU A 140 -7.00 -0.37 16.92
N GLY A 141 -6.35 -0.15 18.05
CA GLY A 141 -4.99 0.38 18.14
C GLY A 141 -3.97 -0.71 18.47
N ALA A 142 -2.68 -0.40 18.29
CA ALA A 142 -1.60 -1.33 18.63
C ALA A 142 -1.52 -1.62 20.11
N ASP A 143 -1.93 -0.69 20.96
CA ASP A 143 -2.04 -0.86 22.42
C ASP A 143 -2.99 -2.00 22.79
N THR A 144 -4.12 -2.12 22.12
CA THR A 144 -5.09 -3.22 22.30
C THR A 144 -4.44 -4.56 21.98
N ILE A 145 -3.72 -4.65 20.87
CA ILE A 145 -3.02 -5.88 20.48
C ILE A 145 -2.00 -6.27 21.56
N VAL A 146 -1.10 -5.36 21.93
CA VAL A 146 0.01 -5.71 22.84
C VAL A 146 -0.44 -5.90 24.28
N ASN A 147 -1.50 -5.20 24.74
CA ASN A 147 -1.92 -5.22 26.14
C ASN A 147 -3.08 -6.17 26.45
N GLN A 148 -3.92 -6.50 25.44
CA GLN A 148 -5.16 -7.24 25.71
C GLN A 148 -5.22 -8.60 25.01
N TRP A 149 -4.63 -8.73 23.80
CA TRP A 149 -4.77 -9.97 23.03
C TRP A 149 -4.06 -11.16 23.69
N PRO A 150 -4.57 -12.38 23.48
CA PRO A 150 -3.92 -13.62 23.91
C PRO A 150 -2.53 -13.79 23.27
N VAL A 151 -1.64 -14.52 23.95
CA VAL A 151 -0.27 -14.74 23.48
C VAL A 151 -0.22 -15.43 22.11
N ASP A 152 -1.15 -16.33 21.84
CA ASP A 152 -1.18 -17.07 20.57
C ASP A 152 -1.63 -16.18 19.41
N ASP A 153 -2.56 -15.26 19.63
CA ASP A 153 -3.01 -14.29 18.62
C ASP A 153 -1.90 -13.30 18.27
N ILE A 154 -1.17 -12.79 19.27
CA ILE A 154 0.02 -11.96 19.04
C ILE A 154 1.08 -12.75 18.27
N ALA A 155 1.32 -14.01 18.64
CA ALA A 155 2.30 -14.84 17.94
C ALA A 155 1.91 -15.09 16.49
N ASP A 156 0.62 -15.28 16.20
CA ASP A 156 0.10 -15.44 14.84
C ASP A 156 0.29 -14.18 14.00
N VAL A 157 -0.03 -13.01 14.53
CA VAL A 157 0.25 -11.71 13.89
C VAL A 157 1.73 -11.57 13.56
N LEU A 158 2.62 -11.81 14.53
CA LEU A 158 4.06 -11.70 14.33
C LEU A 158 4.61 -12.70 13.29
N TRP A 159 4.04 -13.89 13.24
CA TRP A 159 4.39 -14.90 12.27
C TRP A 159 3.90 -14.56 10.86
N ARG A 160 2.61 -14.26 10.71
CA ARG A 160 1.99 -13.99 9.40
C ARG A 160 2.47 -12.70 8.77
N TYR A 161 2.47 -11.62 9.54
CA TYR A 161 2.73 -10.26 9.03
C TYR A 161 4.17 -9.79 9.24
N GLY A 162 4.89 -10.37 10.20
CA GLY A 162 6.31 -10.09 10.44
C GLY A 162 7.26 -11.09 9.79
N GLU A 163 6.77 -12.23 9.31
CA GLU A 163 7.62 -13.37 8.94
C GLU A 163 8.70 -13.62 10.03
N GLU A 164 8.28 -13.52 11.32
CA GLU A 164 9.19 -13.56 12.48
C GLU A 164 9.29 -14.99 13.04
N ARG A 165 10.46 -15.59 12.92
CA ARG A 165 10.69 -16.98 13.36
C ARG A 165 10.60 -17.16 14.88
N LEU A 166 10.86 -16.10 15.64
CA LEU A 166 10.79 -16.11 17.11
C LEU A 166 9.44 -15.58 17.63
N ALA A 167 8.40 -15.53 16.79
CA ALA A 167 7.08 -14.97 17.08
C ALA A 167 6.51 -15.38 18.45
N ARG A 168 6.44 -16.68 18.76
CA ARG A 168 5.93 -17.18 20.05
C ARG A 168 6.76 -16.73 21.24
N ARG A 169 8.09 -16.65 21.09
CA ARG A 169 8.97 -16.19 22.14
C ARG A 169 8.77 -14.70 22.42
N ILE A 170 8.68 -13.90 21.37
CA ILE A 170 8.44 -12.46 21.45
C ILE A 170 7.06 -12.19 22.04
N ALA A 171 6.02 -12.88 21.58
CA ALA A 171 4.65 -12.73 22.10
C ALA A 171 4.58 -13.02 23.61
N ARG A 172 5.23 -14.09 24.08
CA ARG A 172 5.31 -14.38 25.53
C ARG A 172 6.01 -13.26 26.30
N ALA A 173 7.08 -12.69 25.74
CA ALA A 173 7.79 -11.58 26.38
C ALA A 173 6.91 -10.31 26.46
N ILE A 174 6.16 -10.01 25.42
CA ILE A 174 5.21 -8.88 25.40
C ILE A 174 4.16 -9.08 26.48
N VAL A 175 3.52 -10.25 26.55
CA VAL A 175 2.49 -10.55 27.55
C VAL A 175 3.05 -10.50 28.97
N ALA A 176 4.25 -11.01 29.20
CA ALA A 176 4.91 -10.99 30.52
C ALA A 176 5.32 -9.57 30.99
N ALA A 177 5.53 -8.65 30.06
CA ALA A 177 5.95 -7.27 30.32
C ALA A 177 4.79 -6.26 30.41
N ARG A 178 3.54 -6.72 30.32
CA ARG A 178 2.36 -5.85 30.43
C ARG A 178 2.29 -5.12 31.77
N PRO A 179 1.82 -3.87 31.78
CA PRO A 179 1.35 -3.08 30.65
C PRO A 179 2.49 -2.50 29.81
N ILE A 180 2.38 -2.59 28.50
CA ILE A 180 3.28 -1.90 27.54
C ILE A 180 2.83 -0.44 27.46
N THR A 181 3.68 0.49 27.87
CA THR A 181 3.30 1.90 28.06
C THR A 181 3.58 2.79 26.85
N ASP A 182 4.62 2.45 26.06
CA ASP A 182 5.03 3.23 24.91
C ASP A 182 5.85 2.40 23.90
N THR A 183 6.12 2.99 22.76
CA THR A 183 6.87 2.34 21.67
C THR A 183 8.30 1.95 22.05
N ALA A 184 8.96 2.73 22.91
CA ALA A 184 10.32 2.43 23.37
C ALA A 184 10.31 1.21 24.33
N HIS A 185 9.31 1.12 25.20
CA HIS A 185 9.09 -0.04 26.08
C HIS A 185 8.85 -1.30 25.23
N LEU A 186 7.95 -1.25 24.25
CA LEU A 186 7.72 -2.37 23.33
C LEU A 186 9.01 -2.79 22.62
N ALA A 187 9.76 -1.82 22.07
CA ALA A 187 11.01 -2.10 21.37
C ALA A 187 12.08 -2.75 22.28
N SER A 188 12.17 -2.32 23.56
CA SER A 188 13.08 -2.92 24.55
C SER A 188 12.71 -4.36 24.86
N VAL A 189 11.43 -4.62 25.17
CA VAL A 189 10.91 -5.97 25.45
C VAL A 189 11.20 -6.92 24.29
N VAL A 190 10.96 -6.47 23.05
CA VAL A 190 11.26 -7.25 21.85
C VAL A 190 12.77 -7.51 21.74
N ALA A 191 13.60 -6.50 21.92
CA ALA A 191 15.05 -6.62 21.81
C ALA A 191 15.63 -7.57 22.86
N GLU A 192 15.15 -7.52 24.09
CA GLU A 192 15.60 -8.39 25.20
C GLU A 192 15.13 -9.84 25.02
N SER A 193 13.99 -10.04 24.39
CA SER A 193 13.44 -11.37 24.14
C SER A 193 14.20 -12.20 23.13
N VAL A 194 15.05 -11.61 22.27
CA VAL A 194 15.75 -12.30 21.20
C VAL A 194 17.25 -12.49 21.50
N PRO A 195 17.92 -13.53 20.93
CA PRO A 195 19.34 -13.74 21.11
C PRO A 195 20.19 -12.57 20.61
N ALA A 196 21.33 -12.30 21.26
CA ALA A 196 22.25 -11.21 20.91
C ALA A 196 22.73 -11.28 19.43
N ALA A 197 22.90 -12.49 18.89
CA ALA A 197 23.28 -12.69 17.49
C ALA A 197 22.23 -12.16 16.49
N VAL A 198 20.94 -12.21 16.84
CA VAL A 198 19.84 -11.68 16.04
C VAL A 198 19.84 -10.16 16.10
N ARG A 199 20.01 -9.59 17.28
CA ARG A 199 20.07 -8.13 17.51
C ARG A 199 21.18 -7.43 16.72
N ARG A 200 22.33 -8.07 16.55
CA ARG A 200 23.46 -7.50 15.80
C ARG A 200 23.24 -7.36 14.31
N ARG A 201 22.35 -8.15 13.72
CA ARG A 201 22.10 -8.12 12.26
C ARG A 201 21.11 -7.05 11.83
N LYS A 202 19.97 -6.95 12.51
CA LYS A 202 18.90 -5.97 12.27
C LYS A 202 18.14 -5.77 13.56
N HIS A 203 17.62 -4.56 13.80
CA HIS A 203 16.81 -4.30 14.97
C HIS A 203 15.55 -5.18 14.95
N PRO A 204 15.33 -6.06 15.97
CA PRO A 204 14.26 -7.05 15.94
C PRO A 204 12.87 -6.41 15.98
N ALA A 205 12.71 -5.23 16.64
CA ALA A 205 11.45 -4.51 16.71
C ALA A 205 10.92 -4.12 15.32
N ARG A 206 11.77 -3.99 14.28
CA ARG A 206 11.30 -3.61 12.93
C ARG A 206 10.20 -4.53 12.41
N LYS A 207 10.39 -5.84 12.52
CA LYS A 207 9.41 -6.84 12.05
C LYS A 207 8.17 -6.88 12.92
N VAL A 208 8.34 -6.69 14.23
CA VAL A 208 7.25 -6.66 15.19
C VAL A 208 6.35 -5.46 14.95
N PHE A 209 6.92 -4.26 14.81
CA PHE A 209 6.18 -3.05 14.50
C PHE A 209 5.46 -3.15 13.15
N GLN A 210 6.13 -3.65 12.12
CA GLN A 210 5.50 -3.92 10.83
C GLN A 210 4.31 -4.87 10.96
N ALA A 211 4.47 -5.97 11.71
CA ALA A 211 3.40 -6.97 11.87
C ALA A 211 2.19 -6.41 12.60
N ILE A 212 2.42 -5.67 13.69
CA ILE A 212 1.35 -5.05 14.46
C ILE A 212 0.64 -3.97 13.62
N ARG A 213 1.40 -3.14 12.89
CA ARG A 213 0.85 -2.12 12.00
C ARG A 213 -0.06 -2.71 10.92
N ILE A 214 0.39 -3.77 10.26
CA ILE A 214 -0.41 -4.49 9.27
C ILE A 214 -1.71 -5.02 9.87
N ALA A 215 -1.65 -5.56 11.11
CA ALA A 215 -2.83 -6.07 11.79
C ALA A 215 -3.79 -4.97 12.22
N VAL A 216 -3.27 -3.84 12.73
CA VAL A 216 -4.08 -2.67 13.16
C VAL A 216 -4.87 -2.08 12.00
N ASN A 217 -4.23 -1.96 10.82
CA ASN A 217 -4.81 -1.24 9.69
C ASN A 217 -5.40 -2.17 8.61
N ASP A 218 -5.40 -3.48 8.84
CA ASP A 218 -5.79 -4.50 7.84
C ASP A 218 -5.20 -4.23 6.44
N GLU A 219 -3.88 -3.90 6.40
CA GLU A 219 -3.22 -3.43 5.19
C GLU A 219 -3.29 -4.45 4.04
N LEU A 220 -3.15 -5.75 4.34
CA LEU A 220 -3.16 -6.78 3.31
C LEU A 220 -4.58 -7.12 2.84
N GLY A 221 -5.58 -7.13 3.73
CA GLY A 221 -6.98 -7.31 3.34
C GLY A 221 -7.47 -6.15 2.47
N SER A 222 -7.17 -4.92 2.89
CA SER A 222 -7.45 -3.72 2.10
C SER A 222 -6.77 -3.75 0.73
N LEU A 223 -5.48 -4.20 0.66
CA LEU A 223 -4.75 -4.30 -0.61
C LEU A 223 -5.39 -5.32 -1.56
N GLU A 224 -5.82 -6.46 -1.05
CA GLU A 224 -6.50 -7.47 -1.86
C GLU A 224 -7.78 -6.90 -2.49
N LEU A 225 -8.64 -6.29 -1.68
CA LEU A 225 -9.89 -5.67 -2.15
C LEU A 225 -9.65 -4.52 -3.13
N GLY A 226 -8.74 -3.60 -2.78
CA GLY A 226 -8.42 -2.44 -3.61
C GLY A 226 -7.80 -2.83 -4.96
N LEU A 227 -6.98 -3.88 -4.98
CA LEU A 227 -6.35 -4.37 -6.20
C LEU A 227 -7.37 -5.03 -7.14
N GLU A 228 -8.30 -5.83 -6.59
CA GLU A 228 -9.40 -6.40 -7.38
C GLU A 228 -10.29 -5.30 -7.96
N ALA A 229 -10.66 -4.32 -7.16
CA ALA A 229 -11.44 -3.18 -7.63
C ALA A 229 -10.71 -2.40 -8.73
N ALA A 230 -9.43 -2.08 -8.55
CA ALA A 230 -8.64 -1.36 -9.55
C ALA A 230 -8.58 -2.11 -10.90
N ILE A 231 -8.39 -3.43 -10.86
CA ILE A 231 -8.37 -4.25 -12.07
C ILE A 231 -9.75 -4.31 -12.74
N SER A 232 -10.83 -4.33 -11.96
CA SER A 232 -12.19 -4.30 -12.48
C SER A 232 -12.52 -2.97 -13.16
N TRP A 233 -12.18 -1.84 -12.52
CA TRP A 233 -12.57 -0.49 -12.94
C TRP A 233 -11.61 0.19 -13.91
N VAL A 234 -10.40 -0.34 -14.11
CA VAL A 234 -9.49 0.18 -15.14
C VAL A 234 -9.98 -0.22 -16.52
N ARG A 235 -10.05 0.78 -17.43
CA ARG A 235 -10.47 0.54 -18.82
C ARG A 235 -9.44 -0.31 -19.60
N PRO A 236 -9.84 -0.97 -20.69
CA PRO A 236 -8.90 -1.60 -21.60
C PRO A 236 -7.80 -0.62 -22.06
N GLY A 237 -6.54 -1.05 -22.02
CA GLY A 237 -5.36 -0.22 -22.27
C GLY A 237 -4.96 0.69 -21.10
N GLY A 238 -5.75 0.73 -20.03
CA GLY A 238 -5.40 1.43 -18.79
C GLY A 238 -4.47 0.61 -17.91
N ARG A 239 -3.86 1.25 -16.90
CA ARG A 239 -2.80 0.65 -16.07
C ARG A 239 -3.08 0.71 -14.58
N VAL A 240 -2.67 -0.35 -13.88
CA VAL A 240 -2.61 -0.42 -12.41
C VAL A 240 -1.14 -0.46 -12.01
N LEU A 241 -0.71 0.53 -11.22
CA LEU A 241 0.65 0.68 -10.71
C LEU A 241 0.64 0.51 -9.20
N VAL A 242 1.58 -0.30 -8.69
CA VAL A 242 1.69 -0.55 -7.25
C VAL A 242 3.14 -0.47 -6.82
N ILE A 243 3.44 0.44 -5.88
CA ILE A 243 4.71 0.54 -5.17
C ILE A 243 4.53 -0.16 -3.82
N SER A 244 5.35 -1.17 -3.55
CA SER A 244 5.35 -1.94 -2.32
C SER A 244 6.69 -1.85 -1.60
N TYR A 245 6.71 -1.96 -0.27
CA TYR A 245 7.92 -1.79 0.55
C TYR A 245 8.32 -3.04 1.33
N HIS A 246 7.48 -4.06 1.36
CA HIS A 246 7.82 -5.34 1.99
C HIS A 246 7.34 -6.56 1.19
N SER A 247 7.91 -7.72 1.55
CA SER A 247 7.74 -8.99 0.83
C SER A 247 6.30 -9.48 0.73
N LEU A 248 5.45 -9.17 1.70
CA LEU A 248 4.05 -9.65 1.70
C LEU A 248 3.23 -8.90 0.66
N GLU A 249 3.32 -7.56 0.64
CA GLU A 249 2.68 -6.72 -0.38
C GLU A 249 3.14 -7.13 -1.78
N ASP A 250 4.46 -7.12 -2.01
CA ASP A 250 5.04 -7.44 -3.31
C ASP A 250 4.63 -8.84 -3.82
N ARG A 251 4.55 -9.81 -2.90
CA ARG A 251 4.10 -11.17 -3.21
C ARG A 251 2.64 -11.23 -3.61
N MET A 252 1.77 -10.47 -2.93
CA MET A 252 0.34 -10.37 -3.23
C MET A 252 0.12 -9.77 -4.62
N VAL A 253 0.68 -8.59 -4.87
CA VAL A 253 0.60 -7.90 -6.16
C VAL A 253 1.16 -8.76 -7.30
N LYS A 254 2.35 -9.37 -7.09
CA LYS A 254 2.96 -10.28 -8.07
C LYS A 254 2.03 -11.45 -8.42
N ARG A 255 1.44 -12.09 -7.41
CA ARG A 255 0.53 -13.23 -7.61
C ARG A 255 -0.72 -12.82 -8.37
N ARG A 256 -1.33 -11.70 -7.99
CA ARG A 256 -2.54 -11.21 -8.63
C ARG A 256 -2.30 -10.83 -10.10
N PHE A 257 -1.23 -10.07 -10.39
CA PHE A 257 -0.88 -9.70 -11.76
C PHE A 257 -0.50 -10.93 -12.61
N ALA A 258 0.23 -11.87 -12.03
CA ALA A 258 0.55 -13.13 -12.73
C ALA A 258 -0.71 -13.95 -13.04
N ALA A 259 -1.66 -14.05 -12.09
CA ALA A 259 -2.91 -14.75 -12.29
C ALA A 259 -3.77 -14.08 -13.38
N GLY A 260 -3.83 -12.74 -13.40
CA GLY A 260 -4.54 -11.99 -14.46
C GLY A 260 -3.87 -12.07 -15.83
N SER A 261 -2.54 -12.25 -15.85
CA SER A 261 -1.78 -12.42 -17.10
C SER A 261 -1.73 -13.87 -17.58
N ALA A 262 -2.19 -14.83 -16.77
CA ALA A 262 -2.31 -16.20 -17.19
C ALA A 262 -3.49 -16.33 -18.17
N GLY A 263 -3.18 -16.79 -19.37
CA GLY A 263 -4.23 -17.16 -20.34
C GLY A 263 -4.82 -18.54 -20.02
N CYS A 264 -4.67 -19.47 -20.92
CA CYS A 264 -5.16 -20.85 -20.76
C CYS A 264 -4.56 -21.55 -19.51
N GLU A 265 -5.41 -22.20 -18.70
CA GLU A 265 -5.04 -23.02 -17.56
C GLU A 265 -5.09 -24.53 -17.87
N CYS A 266 -5.36 -24.90 -19.12
CA CYS A 266 -5.35 -26.31 -19.52
C CYS A 266 -3.93 -26.90 -19.39
N PRO A 267 -3.79 -28.20 -19.08
CA PRO A 267 -2.51 -28.88 -19.14
C PRO A 267 -1.80 -28.66 -20.48
N PRO A 268 -0.45 -28.51 -20.50
CA PRO A 268 0.29 -28.21 -21.74
C PRO A 268 0.13 -29.26 -22.85
N ASP A 269 -0.23 -30.48 -22.49
CA ASP A 269 -0.44 -31.64 -23.38
C ASP A 269 -1.89 -31.76 -23.88
N PHE A 270 -2.76 -30.82 -23.48
CA PHE A 270 -4.16 -30.83 -23.96
C PHE A 270 -4.24 -30.30 -25.38
N PRO A 271 -4.78 -31.06 -26.35
CA PRO A 271 -4.73 -30.71 -27.77
C PRO A 271 -5.57 -29.48 -28.14
N VAL A 272 -6.59 -29.15 -27.31
CA VAL A 272 -7.49 -28.01 -27.55
C VAL A 272 -7.81 -27.36 -26.19
N CYS A 273 -7.73 -26.03 -26.15
CA CYS A 273 -8.11 -25.28 -24.95
C CYS A 273 -9.61 -25.40 -24.71
N THR A 274 -9.98 -25.92 -23.53
CA THR A 274 -11.38 -26.09 -23.08
C THR A 274 -11.76 -25.16 -21.95
N CYS A 275 -10.78 -24.43 -21.32
CA CYS A 275 -11.08 -23.56 -20.19
C CYS A 275 -11.70 -22.21 -20.61
N GLY A 276 -11.56 -21.80 -21.85
CA GLY A 276 -12.09 -20.52 -22.34
C GLY A 276 -11.45 -19.27 -21.70
N ARG A 277 -10.42 -19.46 -20.86
CA ARG A 277 -9.81 -18.35 -20.11
C ARG A 277 -8.96 -17.48 -21.03
N VAL A 278 -9.19 -16.19 -21.00
CA VAL A 278 -8.41 -15.15 -21.68
C VAL A 278 -7.65 -14.35 -20.62
N ALA A 279 -6.41 -13.98 -20.92
CA ALA A 279 -5.67 -13.09 -20.06
C ALA A 279 -6.39 -11.73 -19.97
N GLU A 280 -6.60 -11.25 -18.76
CA GLU A 280 -7.20 -9.93 -18.51
C GLU A 280 -6.17 -8.83 -18.35
N LEU A 281 -4.93 -9.21 -18.03
CA LEU A 281 -3.80 -8.31 -17.80
C LEU A 281 -2.59 -8.74 -18.62
N TRP A 282 -1.73 -7.79 -18.92
CA TRP A 282 -0.37 -8.06 -19.36
C TRP A 282 0.60 -7.11 -18.66
N SER A 283 1.89 -7.45 -18.62
CA SER A 283 2.87 -6.58 -17.98
C SER A 283 3.69 -5.85 -19.03
N PRO A 284 3.62 -4.50 -19.10
CA PRO A 284 4.40 -3.71 -20.04
C PRO A 284 5.91 -3.72 -19.75
N VAL A 285 6.30 -4.26 -18.59
CA VAL A 285 7.71 -4.41 -18.20
C VAL A 285 7.99 -5.85 -17.80
N ARG A 286 9.16 -6.39 -18.21
CA ARG A 286 9.55 -7.77 -17.90
C ARG A 286 9.88 -8.01 -16.43
N LYS A 287 10.41 -6.98 -15.75
CA LYS A 287 10.83 -7.05 -14.35
C LYS A 287 10.25 -5.87 -13.59
N PRO A 288 9.96 -6.03 -12.29
CA PRO A 288 9.57 -4.91 -11.47
C PRO A 288 10.68 -3.87 -11.42
N LEU A 289 10.30 -2.60 -11.38
CA LEU A 289 11.23 -1.48 -11.28
C LEU A 289 11.67 -1.29 -9.83
N ARG A 290 12.85 -0.72 -9.65
CA ARG A 290 13.43 -0.37 -8.36
C ARG A 290 13.97 1.06 -8.42
N PRO A 291 14.04 1.76 -7.28
CA PRO A 291 14.62 3.09 -7.23
C PRO A 291 16.04 3.11 -7.78
N THR A 292 16.38 4.21 -8.45
CA THR A 292 17.72 4.45 -8.96
C THR A 292 18.71 4.75 -7.82
N GLU A 293 20.02 4.61 -8.07
CA GLU A 293 21.05 4.98 -7.09
C GLU A 293 20.98 6.47 -6.72
N GLN A 294 20.60 7.32 -7.68
CA GLN A 294 20.42 8.76 -7.44
C GLN A 294 19.25 9.01 -6.48
N GLU A 295 18.12 8.34 -6.70
CA GLU A 295 16.97 8.44 -5.79
C GLU A 295 17.33 7.92 -4.39
N LEU A 296 18.04 6.80 -4.30
CA LEU A 296 18.46 6.23 -3.01
C LEU A 296 19.41 7.16 -2.22
N ALA A 297 20.23 7.95 -2.92
CA ALA A 297 21.09 8.94 -2.29
C ALA A 297 20.29 10.11 -1.70
N LEU A 298 19.19 10.52 -2.37
CA LEU A 298 18.30 11.60 -1.93
C LEU A 298 17.23 11.13 -0.95
N ASN A 299 16.66 9.94 -1.19
CA ASN A 299 15.60 9.35 -0.39
C ASN A 299 15.95 7.92 0.05
N PRO A 300 16.69 7.72 1.17
CA PRO A 300 17.02 6.38 1.67
C PRO A 300 15.80 5.51 2.03
N ARG A 301 14.60 6.12 2.22
CA ARG A 301 13.35 5.39 2.51
C ARG A 301 12.86 4.59 1.31
N ALA A 302 13.21 5.01 0.08
CA ALA A 302 12.89 4.30 -1.14
C ALA A 302 13.60 2.93 -1.29
N ARG A 303 14.61 2.62 -0.46
CA ARG A 303 15.48 1.43 -0.61
C ARG A 303 14.76 0.11 -0.80
N SER A 304 13.61 -0.07 -0.19
CA SER A 304 12.82 -1.31 -0.28
C SER A 304 11.69 -1.24 -1.30
N ALA A 305 11.50 -0.12 -1.96
CA ALA A 305 10.43 0.07 -2.93
C ALA A 305 10.59 -0.86 -4.14
N ILE A 306 9.46 -1.42 -4.56
CA ILE A 306 9.33 -2.25 -5.77
C ILE A 306 8.07 -1.78 -6.48
N LEU A 307 8.22 -1.23 -7.68
CA LEU A 307 7.12 -0.80 -8.53
C LEU A 307 6.76 -1.92 -9.51
N ARG A 308 5.49 -2.35 -9.46
CA ARG A 308 4.88 -3.26 -10.43
C ARG A 308 3.79 -2.55 -11.21
N VAL A 309 3.64 -2.95 -12.46
CA VAL A 309 2.60 -2.42 -13.36
C VAL A 309 1.94 -3.57 -14.11
N ALA A 310 0.62 -3.46 -14.26
CA ALA A 310 -0.18 -4.28 -15.15
C ALA A 310 -1.06 -3.38 -16.02
N GLU A 311 -1.28 -3.78 -17.25
CA GLU A 311 -2.16 -3.11 -18.21
C GLU A 311 -3.35 -4.02 -18.50
N LYS A 312 -4.55 -3.47 -18.55
CA LYS A 312 -5.77 -4.18 -18.88
C LYS A 312 -5.78 -4.51 -20.36
N VAL A 313 -5.95 -5.78 -20.68
CA VAL A 313 -6.04 -6.24 -22.08
C VAL A 313 -7.36 -5.76 -22.69
N SER A 314 -7.30 -5.33 -23.94
CA SER A 314 -8.50 -5.08 -24.74
C SER A 314 -9.11 -6.44 -25.12
N SER A 315 -10.34 -6.69 -24.69
CA SER A 315 -11.12 -7.88 -25.09
C SER A 315 -11.53 -7.82 -26.54
#